data_3e404edc87e6cc8eb0ddcd4a28705c50
#
_entry.id   3e404edc87e6cc8eb0ddcd4a28705c50
#
_cell.length_a   1.000
_cell.length_b   1.000
_cell.length_c   1.000
_cell.angle_alpha   90.00
_cell.angle_beta   90.00
_cell.angle_gamma   90.00
#
_symmetry.space_group_name_H-M   'P 1'
#
loop_
_entity.id
_entity.type
_entity.pdbx_description
1 polymer ?
#
loop_
_entity_poly.entity_id
_entity_poly.type
_entity_poly.pdbx_seq_one_letter_code
_entity_poly.pdbx_strand_id
1 'polypeptide(L)'
;MFKITPNPTFKATVTIAVPGEQAAKLKLVFRHKTRDEAQAFFRRVAEEASADTGANAPARERKVLEEIVAGWEDVDQPFTGEALEELLRNYHNASTAILDTYMEQLTQARRGN
;
A
#
# COMPACT_ATOMS: atom_id res chain seq x y z
N MET A 1 13.44 9.84 -23.64
CA MET A 1 14.67 9.15 -23.21
C MET A 1 14.38 8.26 -22.02
N PHE A 2 14.82 7.02 -22.06
CA PHE A 2 14.60 6.08 -20.98
C PHE A 2 15.59 6.28 -19.85
N LYS A 3 15.10 6.31 -18.60
CA LYS A 3 15.96 6.48 -17.42
C LYS A 3 16.25 5.11 -16.81
N ILE A 4 17.51 4.75 -16.68
CA ILE A 4 17.90 3.51 -16.03
C ILE A 4 17.56 3.56 -14.54
N THR A 5 17.80 4.72 -13.91
CA THR A 5 17.45 4.91 -12.50
C THR A 5 16.11 5.61 -12.43
N PRO A 6 15.07 4.95 -11.92
CA PRO A 6 13.75 5.58 -11.89
C PRO A 6 13.65 6.64 -10.80
N ASN A 7 12.58 7.40 -10.83
CA ASN A 7 12.26 8.31 -9.74
C ASN A 7 12.10 7.53 -8.45
N PRO A 8 12.48 8.12 -7.31
CA PRO A 8 12.39 7.39 -6.03
C PRO A 8 10.96 7.14 -5.57
N THR A 9 9.99 7.87 -6.10
CA THR A 9 8.59 7.67 -5.77
C THR A 9 7.74 7.67 -7.02
N PHE A 10 6.55 7.10 -6.90
CA PHE A 10 5.57 7.14 -7.99
C PHE A 10 4.17 7.20 -7.38
N LYS A 11 3.21 7.68 -8.15
CA LYS A 11 1.84 7.82 -7.70
C LYS A 11 0.98 6.72 -8.28
N ALA A 12 0.04 6.22 -7.49
CA ALA A 12 -0.91 5.24 -7.97
C ALA A 12 -2.22 5.39 -7.20
N THR A 13 -3.31 5.01 -7.84
CA THR A 13 -4.64 5.07 -7.22
C THR A 13 -5.03 3.68 -6.77
N VAL A 14 -5.40 3.58 -5.49
CA VAL A 14 -5.85 2.33 -4.88
C VAL A 14 -7.37 2.41 -4.73
N THR A 15 -8.05 1.34 -5.11
CA THR A 15 -9.50 1.26 -4.95
C THR A 15 -9.79 0.60 -3.62
N ILE A 16 -10.50 1.32 -2.75
CA ILE A 16 -10.82 0.86 -1.40
C ILE A 16 -12.32 0.57 -1.32
N ALA A 17 -12.68 -0.64 -0.90
CA ALA A 17 -14.08 -0.98 -0.71
C ALA A 17 -14.64 -0.23 0.50
N VAL A 18 -15.78 0.42 0.32
CA VAL A 18 -16.44 1.18 1.37
C VAL A 18 -17.76 0.51 1.69
N PRO A 19 -17.96 0.02 2.92
CA PRO A 19 -19.21 -0.68 3.25
C PRO A 19 -20.43 0.17 2.96
N GLY A 20 -21.37 -0.40 2.21
CA GLY A 20 -22.63 0.27 1.89
C GLY A 20 -22.55 1.34 0.83
N GLU A 21 -21.40 1.55 0.20
CA GLU A 21 -21.20 2.61 -0.77
C GLU A 21 -20.38 2.09 -1.94
N GLN A 22 -20.24 2.94 -2.96
CA GLN A 22 -19.34 2.64 -4.05
C GLN A 22 -17.90 2.70 -3.54
N ALA A 23 -17.04 1.92 -4.18
CA ALA A 23 -15.62 1.93 -3.82
C ALA A 23 -15.04 3.34 -4.01
N ALA A 24 -14.15 3.70 -3.10
CA ALA A 24 -13.50 5.00 -3.13
C ALA A 24 -12.09 4.88 -3.71
N LYS A 25 -11.56 5.99 -4.20
CA LYS A 25 -10.23 6.06 -4.78
C LYS A 25 -9.29 6.74 -3.79
N LEU A 26 -8.20 6.06 -3.46
CA LEU A 26 -7.18 6.60 -2.57
C LEU A 26 -5.92 6.82 -3.38
N LYS A 27 -5.47 8.07 -3.48
CA LYS A 27 -4.29 8.42 -4.26
C LYS A 27 -3.07 8.37 -3.36
N LEU A 28 -2.20 7.41 -3.61
CA LEU A 28 -1.01 7.22 -2.79
C LEU A 28 0.25 7.59 -3.55
N VAL A 29 1.25 8.04 -2.80
CA VAL A 29 2.60 8.21 -3.29
C VAL A 29 3.41 7.07 -2.72
N PHE A 30 3.90 6.18 -3.60
CA PHE A 30 4.65 5.00 -3.21
C PHE A 30 6.14 5.22 -3.38
N ARG A 31 6.93 4.53 -2.56
CA ARG A 31 8.39 4.50 -2.73
C ARG A 31 8.76 3.37 -3.66
N HIS A 32 9.63 3.66 -4.61
CA HIS A 32 10.10 2.62 -5.53
C HIS A 32 11.00 1.63 -4.80
N LYS A 33 10.96 0.38 -5.23
CA LYS A 33 11.89 -0.67 -4.80
C LYS A 33 12.42 -1.39 -6.02
N THR A 34 13.69 -1.78 -5.97
CA THR A 34 14.23 -2.64 -7.00
C THR A 34 13.58 -4.02 -6.90
N ARG A 35 13.81 -4.85 -7.92
CA ARG A 35 13.24 -6.20 -7.93
C ARG A 35 13.64 -6.98 -6.68
N ASP A 36 14.93 -6.93 -6.32
CA ASP A 36 15.41 -7.67 -5.15
C ASP A 36 14.81 -7.14 -3.87
N GLU A 37 14.72 -5.81 -3.74
CA GLU A 37 14.13 -5.19 -2.56
C GLU A 37 12.66 -5.54 -2.44
N ALA A 38 11.95 -5.53 -3.56
CA ALA A 38 10.53 -5.86 -3.55
C ALA A 38 10.30 -7.32 -3.16
N GLN A 39 11.12 -8.24 -3.69
CA GLN A 39 10.99 -9.64 -3.34
C GLN A 39 11.21 -9.87 -1.85
N ALA A 40 12.22 -9.22 -1.28
CA ALA A 40 12.50 -9.34 0.15
C ALA A 40 11.34 -8.76 0.98
N PHE A 41 10.81 -7.64 0.54
CA PHE A 41 9.70 -7.00 1.22
C PHE A 41 8.47 -7.90 1.25
N PHE A 42 8.07 -8.43 0.10
CA PHE A 42 6.87 -9.26 0.03
C PHE A 42 7.05 -10.59 0.76
N ARG A 43 8.27 -11.12 0.79
CA ARG A 43 8.54 -12.32 1.60
C ARG A 43 8.32 -12.04 3.08
N ARG A 44 8.83 -10.90 3.58
CA ARG A 44 8.62 -10.53 4.99
C ARG A 44 7.15 -10.32 5.30
N VAL A 45 6.41 -9.68 4.38
CA VAL A 45 4.98 -9.47 4.57
C VAL A 45 4.26 -10.81 4.72
N ALA A 46 4.58 -11.76 3.86
CA ALA A 46 3.95 -13.08 3.91
C ALA A 46 4.27 -13.81 5.21
N GLU A 47 5.52 -13.73 5.67
CA GLU A 47 5.93 -14.37 6.91
C GLU A 47 5.21 -13.76 8.11
N GLU A 48 5.12 -12.44 8.15
CA GLU A 48 4.44 -11.76 9.25
C GLU A 48 2.95 -12.03 9.26
N ALA A 49 2.36 -12.11 8.08
CA ALA A 49 0.93 -12.40 7.99
C ALA A 49 0.60 -13.79 8.54
N SER A 50 1.48 -14.77 8.26
CA SER A 50 1.21 -16.13 8.75
C SER A 50 1.42 -16.27 10.25
N ALA A 51 2.18 -15.35 10.87
CA ALA A 51 2.39 -15.35 12.31
C ALA A 51 1.39 -14.47 13.06
N ASP A 52 0.54 -13.77 12.34
CA ASP A 52 -0.36 -12.77 12.91
C ASP A 52 -1.50 -13.40 13.68
N THR A 53 -1.76 -12.88 14.88
CA THR A 53 -2.90 -13.30 15.67
C THR A 53 -4.10 -12.36 15.51
N GLY A 54 -3.92 -11.25 14.83
CA GLY A 54 -4.98 -10.30 14.53
C GLY A 54 -5.19 -9.19 15.55
N ALA A 55 -4.69 -9.35 16.77
CA ALA A 55 -5.03 -8.43 17.84
C ALA A 55 -4.56 -7.00 17.58
N ASN A 56 -3.39 -6.83 16.97
CA ASN A 56 -2.84 -5.52 16.68
C ASN A 56 -2.57 -5.33 15.20
N ALA A 57 -3.43 -5.94 14.37
CA ALA A 57 -3.22 -5.93 12.93
C ALA A 57 -3.06 -4.53 12.34
N PRO A 58 -3.92 -3.55 12.66
CA PRO A 58 -3.74 -2.21 12.06
C PRO A 58 -2.40 -1.58 12.41
N ALA A 59 -1.93 -1.73 13.64
CA ALA A 59 -0.64 -1.14 14.02
C ALA A 59 0.52 -1.82 13.29
N ARG A 60 0.46 -3.15 13.17
CA ARG A 60 1.48 -3.89 12.45
C ARG A 60 1.44 -3.57 10.95
N GLU A 61 0.25 -3.52 10.39
CA GLU A 61 0.08 -3.18 8.97
C GLU A 61 0.58 -1.78 8.67
N ARG A 62 0.35 -0.84 9.60
CA ARG A 62 0.86 0.51 9.43
C ARG A 62 2.37 0.52 9.27
N LYS A 63 3.09 -0.23 10.11
CA LYS A 63 4.54 -0.29 10.02
C LYS A 63 5.00 -0.84 8.67
N VAL A 64 4.33 -1.88 8.20
CA VAL A 64 4.66 -2.46 6.89
C VAL A 64 4.43 -1.43 5.78
N LEU A 65 3.27 -0.78 5.80
CA LEU A 65 2.92 0.14 4.74
C LEU A 65 3.75 1.42 4.75
N GLU A 66 4.23 1.85 5.92
CA GLU A 66 5.10 3.02 5.99
C GLU A 66 6.41 2.80 5.24
N GLU A 67 6.79 1.56 5.02
CA GLU A 67 7.99 1.27 4.25
C GLU A 67 7.79 1.59 2.77
N ILE A 68 6.58 1.50 2.25
CA ILE A 68 6.32 1.69 0.82
C ILE A 68 5.47 2.91 0.49
N VAL A 69 4.82 3.52 1.48
CA VAL A 69 3.96 4.68 1.24
C VAL A 69 4.63 5.92 1.78
N ALA A 70 4.89 6.88 0.90
CA ALA A 70 5.51 8.16 1.28
C ALA A 70 4.47 9.21 1.64
N GLY A 71 3.25 9.08 1.12
CA GLY A 71 2.22 10.06 1.38
C GLY A 71 0.96 9.77 0.60
N TRP A 72 0.00 10.67 0.69
CA TRP A 72 -1.22 10.57 -0.10
C TRP A 72 -1.67 11.95 -0.55
N GLU A 73 -2.64 11.97 -1.47
CA GLU A 73 -3.21 13.20 -2.00
C GLU A 73 -4.73 13.11 -1.94
N ASP A 74 -5.35 14.27 -1.83
CA ASP A 74 -6.80 14.38 -1.92
C ASP A 74 -7.51 13.59 -0.83
N VAL A 75 -6.96 13.65 0.37
CA VAL A 75 -7.49 12.99 1.57
C VAL A 75 -7.78 14.09 2.59
N ASP A 76 -8.81 13.89 3.39
CA ASP A 76 -9.27 14.93 4.32
C ASP A 76 -8.37 15.11 5.54
N GLN A 77 -7.30 14.35 5.65
CA GLN A 77 -6.31 14.49 6.72
C GLN A 77 -4.92 14.44 6.13
N PRO A 78 -3.94 15.13 6.73
CA PRO A 78 -2.55 14.98 6.29
C PRO A 78 -2.06 13.57 6.52
N PHE A 79 -1.07 13.15 5.75
CA PHE A 79 -0.51 11.81 5.89
C PHE A 79 0.35 11.75 7.15
N THR A 80 -0.05 10.93 8.11
CA THR A 80 0.70 10.64 9.32
C THR A 80 0.55 9.16 9.61
N GLY A 81 1.41 8.64 10.49
CA GLY A 81 1.27 7.25 10.92
C GLY A 81 -0.08 7.00 11.57
N GLU A 82 -0.55 7.94 12.36
CA GLU A 82 -1.84 7.83 13.03
C GLU A 82 -2.99 7.83 12.03
N ALA A 83 -2.93 8.70 11.02
CA ALA A 83 -3.98 8.75 10.01
C ALA A 83 -4.01 7.48 9.18
N LEU A 84 -2.83 6.93 8.84
CA LEU A 84 -2.75 5.68 8.13
C LEU A 84 -3.35 4.54 8.94
N GLU A 85 -3.02 4.48 10.24
CA GLU A 85 -3.58 3.45 11.11
C GLU A 85 -5.10 3.58 11.23
N GLU A 86 -5.61 4.80 11.29
CA GLU A 86 -7.05 5.03 11.32
C GLU A 86 -7.72 4.51 10.05
N LEU A 87 -7.09 4.75 8.90
CA LEU A 87 -7.57 4.23 7.63
C LEU A 87 -7.68 2.70 7.69
N LEU A 88 -6.64 2.05 8.22
CA LEU A 88 -6.60 0.59 8.28
C LEU A 88 -7.64 0.03 9.25
N ARG A 89 -7.94 0.76 10.32
CA ARG A 89 -8.98 0.33 11.26
C ARG A 89 -10.36 0.43 10.66
N ASN A 90 -10.59 1.46 9.86
CA ASN A 90 -11.94 1.73 9.33
C ASN A 90 -12.25 0.93 8.08
N TYR A 91 -11.24 0.58 7.27
CA TYR A 91 -11.46 -0.10 5.98
C TYR A 91 -10.69 -1.41 5.99
N HIS A 92 -11.41 -2.49 6.20
CA HIS A 92 -10.80 -3.78 6.51
C HIS A 92 -9.94 -4.34 5.39
N ASN A 93 -10.23 -3.97 4.15
CA ASN A 93 -9.44 -4.46 3.02
C ASN A 93 -8.37 -3.48 2.55
N ALA A 94 -8.17 -2.38 3.26
CA ALA A 94 -7.27 -1.34 2.77
C ALA A 94 -5.83 -1.83 2.64
N SER A 95 -5.34 -2.57 3.63
CA SER A 95 -3.97 -3.07 3.61
C SER A 95 -3.73 -3.96 2.39
N THR A 96 -4.63 -4.91 2.16
CA THR A 96 -4.51 -5.81 1.02
C THR A 96 -4.59 -5.05 -0.30
N ALA A 97 -5.53 -4.11 -0.41
CA ALA A 97 -5.68 -3.34 -1.64
C ALA A 97 -4.43 -2.52 -1.94
N ILE A 98 -3.83 -1.93 -0.90
CA ILE A 98 -2.61 -1.13 -1.08
C ILE A 98 -1.45 -2.02 -1.53
N LEU A 99 -1.26 -3.15 -0.87
CA LEU A 99 -0.17 -4.06 -1.22
C LEU A 99 -0.34 -4.64 -2.62
N ASP A 100 -1.56 -5.01 -2.99
CA ASP A 100 -1.82 -5.55 -4.32
C ASP A 100 -1.55 -4.50 -5.41
N THR A 101 -1.99 -3.27 -5.17
CA THR A 101 -1.75 -2.20 -6.13
C THR A 101 -0.26 -1.92 -6.26
N TYR A 102 0.46 -1.92 -5.14
CA TYR A 102 1.90 -1.70 -5.17
C TYR A 102 2.60 -2.76 -6.01
N MET A 103 2.27 -4.04 -5.78
CA MET A 103 2.87 -5.12 -6.55
C MET A 103 2.56 -4.99 -8.03
N GLU A 104 1.31 -4.70 -8.37
CA GLU A 104 0.91 -4.52 -9.77
C GLU A 104 1.71 -3.41 -10.43
N GLN A 105 1.87 -2.28 -9.74
CA GLN A 105 2.59 -1.16 -10.31
C GLN A 105 4.05 -1.48 -10.55
N LEU A 106 4.69 -2.17 -9.61
CA LEU A 106 6.09 -2.52 -9.76
C LEU A 106 6.33 -3.54 -10.87
N THR A 107 5.46 -4.52 -10.97
CA THR A 107 5.66 -5.62 -11.92
C THR A 107 4.93 -5.41 -13.23
N GLN A 108 4.03 -4.43 -13.27
CA GLN A 108 3.16 -4.20 -14.43
C GLN A 108 2.32 -5.44 -14.74
N ALA A 109 2.00 -6.23 -13.72
CA ALA A 109 1.26 -7.47 -13.88
C ALA A 109 -0.23 -7.21 -13.89
N ARG A 110 -0.67 -6.21 -14.63
CA ARG A 110 -2.09 -5.86 -14.69
C ARG A 110 -2.83 -6.86 -15.52
N ARG A 111 -4.05 -7.10 -15.14
CA ARG A 111 -4.94 -7.97 -15.87
C ARG A 111 -6.17 -7.24 -16.33
N GLY A 112 -6.93 -7.87 -17.17
CA GLY A 112 -8.19 -7.30 -17.60
C GLY A 112 -8.03 -6.22 -18.64
N ASN A 113 -6.96 -6.21 -19.27
CA ASN A 113 -6.74 -5.24 -20.33
C ASN A 113 -7.21 -5.74 -21.62
#